data_37ca66849d07da4214c7c85e47c933b9
#
_entry.id   37ca66849d07da4214c7c85e47c933b9
#
_cell.length_a   1.000
_cell.length_b   1.000
_cell.length_c   1.000
_cell.angle_alpha   90.00
_cell.angle_beta   90.00
_cell.angle_gamma   90.00
#
_symmetry.space_group_name_H-M   'P 1'
#
loop_
_entity.id
_entity.type
_entity.pdbx_description
1 polymer ?
#
loop_
_entity_poly.entity_id
_entity_poly.type
_entity_poly.pdbx_seq_one_letter_code
_entity_poly.pdbx_strand_id
1 'polypeptide(L)'
;MVYTSLKSPDKDYQYDLHIAHLYGDLMNTYGDNGNVLMLKYVAEKLGSRVQVDIVSLTDLFDKDLYDIAFFGGGQDYEQSVLAKDLPTKKENLADYIENGGVMLAICGGFQLLGKYYIEAGVRKINSLSI
;
A
#
# COMPACT_ATOMS: atom_id res chain seq x y z
N MET A 1 -0.18 -11.54 8.96
CA MET A 1 0.32 -12.46 7.90
C MET A 1 -0.06 -11.91 6.54
N VAL A 2 0.92 -11.72 5.67
CA VAL A 2 0.68 -11.32 4.27
C VAL A 2 -0.19 -12.36 3.57
N TYR A 3 -1.20 -11.91 2.84
CA TYR A 3 -2.07 -12.80 2.08
C TYR A 3 -2.47 -12.21 0.73
N THR A 4 -2.63 -13.07 -0.26
CA THR A 4 -3.09 -12.68 -1.59
C THR A 4 -4.59 -12.39 -1.57
N SER A 5 -4.96 -11.15 -1.87
CA SER A 5 -6.35 -10.70 -1.93
C SER A 5 -6.97 -10.82 -3.32
N LEU A 6 -6.16 -10.58 -4.36
CA LEU A 6 -6.58 -10.62 -5.75
C LEU A 6 -5.52 -11.31 -6.60
N LYS A 7 -5.96 -12.09 -7.58
CA LYS A 7 -5.10 -12.77 -8.54
C LYS A 7 -5.74 -12.81 -9.92
N SER A 8 -4.92 -12.68 -10.94
CA SER A 8 -5.37 -12.84 -12.33
C SER A 8 -5.79 -14.29 -12.63
N PRO A 9 -6.75 -14.51 -13.56
CA PRO A 9 -7.08 -15.84 -14.04
C PRO A 9 -5.87 -16.59 -14.58
N ASP A 10 -5.91 -17.91 -14.50
CA ASP A 10 -4.84 -18.75 -15.03
C ASP A 10 -4.93 -18.83 -16.56
N LYS A 11 -4.04 -18.11 -17.22
CA LYS A 11 -3.85 -18.10 -18.68
C LYS A 11 -2.45 -17.58 -19.00
N ASP A 12 -2.09 -17.55 -20.27
CA ASP A 12 -0.81 -17.00 -20.71
C ASP A 12 -0.78 -15.47 -20.59
N TYR A 13 0.31 -14.97 -20.01
CA TYR A 13 0.61 -13.54 -19.89
C TYR A 13 2.04 -13.28 -20.35
N GLN A 14 2.28 -12.06 -20.81
CA GLN A 14 3.61 -11.62 -21.24
C GLN A 14 4.47 -11.15 -20.08
N TYR A 15 3.83 -10.59 -19.05
CA TYR A 15 4.49 -10.00 -17.89
C TYR A 15 3.84 -10.48 -16.58
N ASP A 16 4.56 -10.35 -15.49
CA ASP A 16 4.04 -10.52 -14.13
C ASP A 16 4.11 -9.17 -13.39
N LEU A 17 3.07 -8.84 -12.65
CA LEU A 17 2.97 -7.63 -11.83
C LEU A 17 2.51 -8.00 -10.43
N HIS A 18 3.33 -7.69 -9.44
CA HIS A 18 3.05 -7.95 -8.03
C HIS A 18 2.80 -6.63 -7.29
N ILE A 19 1.62 -6.47 -6.71
CA ILE A 19 1.18 -5.26 -6.03
C ILE A 19 1.08 -5.51 -4.52
N ALA A 20 1.76 -4.69 -3.72
CA ALA A 20 1.50 -4.62 -2.29
C ALA A 20 0.37 -3.63 -2.03
N HIS A 21 -0.74 -4.06 -1.45
CA HIS A 21 -1.77 -3.19 -0.91
C HIS A 21 -1.53 -3.01 0.59
N LEU A 22 -0.85 -1.92 0.94
CA LEU A 22 -0.51 -1.62 2.32
C LEU A 22 -1.77 -1.34 3.13
N TYR A 23 -1.97 -2.13 4.19
CA TYR A 23 -3.13 -2.03 5.08
C TYR A 23 -4.48 -2.03 4.36
N GLY A 24 -4.60 -2.78 3.26
CA GLY A 24 -5.81 -2.81 2.44
C GLY A 24 -7.04 -3.37 3.16
N ASP A 25 -6.86 -4.04 4.27
CA ASP A 25 -7.91 -4.51 5.18
C ASP A 25 -8.42 -3.42 6.15
N LEU A 26 -7.64 -2.35 6.35
CA LEU A 26 -7.94 -1.24 7.26
C LEU A 26 -8.16 0.08 6.53
N MET A 27 -7.33 0.39 5.54
CA MET A 27 -7.32 1.64 4.78
C MET A 27 -8.11 1.51 3.47
N ASN A 28 -9.43 1.30 3.58
CA ASN A 28 -10.32 1.11 2.43
C ASN A 28 -11.64 1.89 2.59
N THR A 29 -11.63 2.97 3.35
CA THR A 29 -12.84 3.73 3.69
C THR A 29 -13.44 4.45 2.48
N TYR A 30 -12.62 4.87 1.54
CA TYR A 30 -13.02 5.71 0.40
C TYR A 30 -13.02 4.96 -0.94
N GLY A 31 -13.17 3.64 -0.90
CA GLY A 31 -13.20 2.81 -2.11
C GLY A 31 -11.82 2.51 -2.68
N ASP A 32 -10.81 2.48 -1.85
CA ASP A 32 -9.41 2.25 -2.25
C ASP A 32 -9.20 0.91 -2.96
N ASN A 33 -9.98 -0.11 -2.61
CA ASN A 33 -10.02 -1.37 -3.36
C ASN A 33 -10.41 -1.16 -4.84
N GLY A 34 -11.22 -0.16 -5.16
CA GLY A 34 -11.56 0.20 -6.53
C GLY A 34 -10.34 0.63 -7.34
N ASN A 35 -9.42 1.38 -6.71
CA ASN A 35 -8.15 1.77 -7.34
C ASN A 35 -7.30 0.54 -7.66
N VAL A 36 -7.18 -0.38 -6.71
CA VAL A 36 -6.41 -1.62 -6.89
C VAL A 36 -7.04 -2.52 -7.97
N LEU A 37 -8.36 -2.64 -7.99
CA LEU A 37 -9.10 -3.36 -9.04
C LEU A 37 -8.88 -2.73 -10.42
N MET A 38 -8.85 -1.41 -10.51
CA MET A 38 -8.57 -0.71 -11.76
C MET A 38 -7.13 -0.94 -12.23
N LEU A 39 -6.15 -0.85 -11.33
CA LEU A 39 -4.75 -1.17 -11.66
C LEU A 39 -4.64 -2.60 -12.19
N LYS A 40 -5.28 -3.56 -11.52
CA LYS A 40 -5.31 -4.95 -11.97
C LYS A 40 -5.94 -5.08 -13.36
N TYR A 41 -7.10 -4.48 -13.57
CA TYR A 41 -7.80 -4.55 -14.86
C TYR A 41 -6.96 -3.99 -16.00
N VAL A 42 -6.36 -2.81 -15.83
CA VAL A 42 -5.52 -2.18 -16.85
C VAL A 42 -4.27 -3.03 -17.13
N ALA A 43 -3.61 -3.50 -16.09
CA ALA A 43 -2.41 -4.32 -16.24
C ALA A 43 -2.72 -5.64 -16.99
N GLU A 44 -3.84 -6.30 -16.70
CA GLU A 44 -4.28 -7.50 -17.43
C GLU A 44 -4.55 -7.22 -18.90
N LYS A 45 -5.15 -6.06 -19.23
CA LYS A 45 -5.35 -5.63 -20.61
C LYS A 45 -4.04 -5.36 -21.35
N LEU A 46 -3.00 -5.00 -20.62
CA LEU A 46 -1.64 -4.79 -21.16
C LEU A 46 -0.80 -6.08 -21.17
N GLY A 47 -1.40 -7.22 -20.82
CA GLY A 47 -0.74 -8.52 -20.90
C GLY A 47 0.00 -8.95 -19.63
N SER A 48 -0.30 -8.33 -18.49
CA SER A 48 0.32 -8.69 -17.20
C SER A 48 -0.56 -9.64 -16.39
N ARG A 49 0.05 -10.69 -15.84
CA ARG A 49 -0.52 -11.45 -14.73
C ARG A 49 -0.36 -10.60 -13.48
N VAL A 50 -1.44 -10.39 -12.75
CA VAL A 50 -1.42 -9.55 -11.54
C VAL A 50 -1.67 -10.40 -10.30
N GLN A 51 -0.87 -10.19 -9.27
CA GLN A 51 -1.13 -10.65 -7.91
C GLN A 51 -1.13 -9.44 -6.99
N VAL A 52 -2.12 -9.35 -6.11
CA VAL A 52 -2.23 -8.31 -5.09
C VAL A 52 -2.18 -8.96 -3.73
N ASP A 53 -1.21 -8.58 -2.94
CA ASP A 53 -1.09 -9.03 -1.56
C ASP A 53 -1.42 -7.87 -0.61
N ILE A 54 -2.16 -8.18 0.45
CA ILE A 54 -2.35 -7.26 1.57
C ILE A 54 -1.19 -7.44 2.55
N VAL A 55 -0.48 -6.33 2.80
CA VAL A 55 0.58 -6.20 3.80
C VAL A 55 0.04 -5.31 4.92
N SER A 56 -0.37 -5.91 6.03
CA SER A 56 -1.11 -5.23 7.10
C SER A 56 -0.30 -5.10 8.39
N LEU A 57 -1.01 -4.98 9.52
CA LEU A 57 -0.41 -4.88 10.85
C LEU A 57 0.50 -6.09 11.13
N THR A 58 1.64 -5.84 11.75
CA THR A 58 2.66 -6.83 12.11
C THR A 58 3.36 -7.53 10.94
N ASP A 59 2.91 -7.31 9.71
CA ASP A 59 3.57 -7.86 8.54
C ASP A 59 4.84 -7.06 8.20
N LEU A 60 5.83 -7.75 7.64
CA LEU A 60 7.00 -7.09 7.05
C LEU A 60 6.72 -6.75 5.58
N PHE A 61 7.20 -5.59 5.16
CA PHE A 61 7.19 -5.23 3.75
C PHE A 61 8.45 -5.77 3.07
N ASP A 62 8.28 -6.65 2.09
CA ASP A 62 9.38 -7.15 1.29
C ASP A 62 9.63 -6.22 0.10
N LYS A 63 10.68 -5.42 0.19
CA LYS A 63 11.03 -4.41 -0.81
C LYS A 63 11.47 -4.99 -2.17
N ASP A 64 11.86 -6.26 -2.20
CA ASP A 64 12.36 -6.91 -3.41
C ASP A 64 11.27 -7.72 -4.14
N LEU A 65 10.09 -7.85 -3.53
CA LEU A 65 8.99 -8.66 -4.06
C LEU A 65 8.00 -7.86 -4.92
N TYR A 66 7.77 -6.59 -4.60
CA TYR A 66 6.66 -5.83 -5.17
C TYR A 66 7.10 -4.84 -6.25
N ASP A 67 6.36 -4.83 -7.35
CA ASP A 67 6.55 -3.87 -8.46
C ASP A 67 5.86 -2.54 -8.17
N ILE A 68 4.68 -2.60 -7.50
CA ILE A 68 3.92 -1.42 -7.09
C ILE A 68 3.50 -1.59 -5.63
N ALA A 69 3.64 -0.53 -4.84
CA ALA A 69 3.05 -0.42 -3.52
C ALA A 69 1.91 0.61 -3.56
N PHE A 70 0.71 0.21 -3.14
CA PHE A 70 -0.46 1.06 -3.03
C PHE A 70 -0.82 1.30 -1.56
N PHE A 71 -0.99 2.57 -1.18
CA PHE A 71 -1.34 2.97 0.17
C PHE A 71 -2.55 3.91 0.11
N GLY A 72 -3.71 3.39 0.45
CA GLY A 72 -5.00 4.09 0.37
C GLY A 72 -5.32 4.99 1.55
N GLY A 73 -6.55 5.47 1.60
CA GLY A 73 -7.07 6.35 2.64
C GLY A 73 -7.87 5.62 3.72
N GLY A 74 -7.89 6.22 4.90
CA GLY A 74 -8.67 5.77 6.04
C GLY A 74 -9.09 6.93 6.92
N GLN A 75 -9.91 6.64 7.92
CA GLN A 75 -10.31 7.62 8.92
C GLN A 75 -9.23 7.78 10.01
N ASP A 76 -9.39 8.80 10.84
CA ASP A 76 -8.41 9.16 11.88
C ASP A 76 -8.09 7.99 12.83
N TYR A 77 -9.09 7.18 13.16
CA TYR A 77 -8.89 6.03 14.04
C TYR A 77 -7.95 5.00 13.41
N GLU A 78 -8.24 4.57 12.18
CA GLU A 78 -7.39 3.62 11.45
C GLU A 78 -5.99 4.18 11.25
N GLN A 79 -5.86 5.45 10.86
CA GLN A 79 -4.56 6.11 10.73
C GLN A 79 -3.77 6.11 12.04
N SER A 80 -4.43 6.32 13.17
CA SER A 80 -3.79 6.29 14.48
C SER A 80 -3.29 4.90 14.89
N VAL A 81 -3.99 3.86 14.47
CA VAL A 81 -3.57 2.46 14.66
C VAL A 81 -2.34 2.16 13.80
N LEU A 82 -2.41 2.52 12.52
CA LEU A 82 -1.32 2.29 11.58
C LEU A 82 -0.04 3.05 11.95
N ALA A 83 -0.16 4.28 12.44
CA ALA A 83 0.98 5.10 12.83
C ALA A 83 1.88 4.41 13.89
N LYS A 84 1.35 3.47 14.64
CA LYS A 84 2.12 2.68 15.62
C LYS A 84 2.85 1.51 14.98
N ASP A 85 2.30 0.92 13.95
CA ASP A 85 2.88 -0.24 13.24
C ASP A 85 3.83 0.18 12.12
N LEU A 86 3.52 1.28 11.45
CA LEU A 86 4.21 1.76 10.26
C LEU A 86 5.75 1.92 10.44
N PRO A 87 6.27 2.35 11.61
CA PRO A 87 7.71 2.40 11.85
C PRO A 87 8.44 1.06 11.65
N THR A 88 7.76 -0.06 11.83
CA THR A 88 8.34 -1.40 11.61
C THR A 88 8.66 -1.67 10.14
N LYS A 89 7.99 -0.96 9.22
CA LYS A 89 8.15 -1.08 7.78
C LYS A 89 9.00 0.05 7.18
N LYS A 90 9.37 1.06 7.99
CA LYS A 90 10.00 2.31 7.52
C LYS A 90 11.24 2.06 6.67
N GLU A 91 12.17 1.26 7.18
CA GLU A 91 13.46 1.02 6.52
C GLU A 91 13.26 0.40 5.14
N ASN A 92 12.45 -0.65 5.06
CA ASN A 92 12.17 -1.33 3.79
C ASN A 92 11.37 -0.47 2.80
N LEU A 93 10.41 0.33 3.29
CA LEU A 93 9.66 1.26 2.45
C LEU A 93 10.54 2.39 1.91
N ALA A 94 11.38 2.97 2.76
CA ALA A 94 12.31 4.00 2.34
C ALA A 94 13.29 3.46 1.30
N ASP A 95 13.89 2.30 1.56
CA ASP A 95 14.82 1.66 0.63
C ASP A 95 14.14 1.30 -0.70
N TYR A 96 12.91 0.82 -0.67
CA TYR A 96 12.10 0.55 -1.86
C TYR A 96 11.91 1.80 -2.72
N ILE A 97 11.52 2.92 -2.12
CA ILE A 97 11.28 4.19 -2.82
C ILE A 97 12.60 4.77 -3.36
N GLU A 98 13.65 4.82 -2.55
CA GLU A 98 14.96 5.38 -2.92
C GLU A 98 15.62 4.58 -4.06
N ASN A 99 15.34 3.30 -4.18
CA ASN A 99 15.84 2.44 -5.25
C ASN A 99 14.89 2.36 -6.47
N GLY A 100 13.94 3.28 -6.60
CA GLY A 100 13.08 3.42 -7.78
C GLY A 100 11.81 2.58 -7.74
N GLY A 101 11.42 2.07 -6.59
CA GLY A 101 10.12 1.40 -6.38
C GLY A 101 8.96 2.35 -6.64
N VAL A 102 7.89 1.84 -7.23
CA VAL A 102 6.70 2.62 -7.57
C VAL A 102 5.71 2.62 -6.41
N MET A 103 5.48 3.79 -5.82
CA MET A 103 4.53 3.98 -4.73
C MET A 103 3.40 4.91 -5.15
N LEU A 104 2.15 4.45 -4.99
CA LEU A 104 0.95 5.28 -5.09
C LEU A 104 0.32 5.42 -3.72
N ALA A 105 0.46 6.61 -3.12
CA ALA A 105 -0.08 6.93 -1.81
C ALA A 105 -1.18 7.98 -1.93
N ILE A 106 -2.35 7.71 -1.36
CA ILE A 106 -3.55 8.54 -1.51
C ILE A 106 -4.09 8.92 -0.13
N CYS A 107 -4.46 10.20 0.06
CA CYS A 107 -5.12 10.70 1.26
C CYS A 107 -4.32 10.35 2.53
N GLY A 108 -4.89 9.55 3.42
CA GLY A 108 -4.24 9.10 4.66
C GLY A 108 -2.92 8.38 4.43
N GLY A 109 -2.83 7.57 3.38
CA GLY A 109 -1.56 6.92 2.99
C GLY A 109 -0.46 7.93 2.69
N PHE A 110 -0.78 8.99 1.95
CA PHE A 110 0.16 10.08 1.68
C PHE A 110 0.55 10.84 2.96
N GLN A 111 -0.43 11.14 3.82
CA GLN A 111 -0.17 11.81 5.09
C GLN A 111 0.78 11.02 6.00
N LEU A 112 0.60 9.70 6.04
CA LEU A 112 1.42 8.80 6.87
C LEU A 112 2.86 8.60 6.36
N LEU A 113 3.14 8.88 5.10
CA LEU A 113 4.51 8.90 4.56
C LEU A 113 5.27 10.17 4.96
N GLY A 114 4.58 11.26 5.20
CA GLY A 114 5.17 12.53 5.60
C GLY A 114 5.82 12.50 6.99
N LYS A 115 6.24 13.64 7.46
CA LYS A 115 6.89 13.79 8.77
C LYS A 115 5.88 13.68 9.92
N TYR A 116 4.75 14.33 9.77
CA TYR A 116 3.60 14.27 10.68
C TYR A 116 2.36 14.85 9.98
N TYR A 117 1.19 14.58 10.53
CA TYR A 117 -0.04 15.30 10.19
C TYR A 117 -0.80 15.69 11.47
N ILE A 118 -1.76 16.61 11.34
CA ILE A 118 -2.57 17.08 12.46
C ILE A 118 -4.00 16.60 12.29
N GLU A 119 -4.41 15.70 13.18
CA GLU A 119 -5.73 15.10 13.22
C GLU A 119 -6.75 16.09 13.79
N ALA A 120 -7.84 16.35 13.06
CA ALA A 120 -8.93 17.22 13.49
C ALA A 120 -8.50 18.60 14.06
N GLY A 121 -7.32 19.10 13.67
CA GLY A 121 -6.77 20.37 14.13
C GLY A 121 -6.23 20.37 15.56
N VAL A 122 -6.19 19.24 16.24
CA VAL A 122 -5.85 19.16 17.68
C VAL A 122 -4.69 18.21 17.97
N ARG A 123 -4.64 17.05 17.34
CA ARG A 123 -3.68 15.99 17.66
C ARG A 123 -2.62 15.83 16.58
N LYS A 124 -1.36 15.95 16.99
CA LYS A 124 -0.23 15.65 16.12
C LYS A 124 0.04 14.15 16.08
N ILE A 125 0.03 13.56 14.88
CA ILE A 125 0.40 12.17 14.63
C ILE A 125 1.74 12.17 13.90
N ASN A 126 2.75 11.59 14.54
CA ASN A 126 4.05 11.39 13.89
C ASN A 126 3.93 10.30 12.83
N SER A 127 4.60 10.51 11.71
CA SER A 127 4.52 9.66 10.52
C SER A 127 5.92 9.20 10.10
N LEU A 128 6.08 8.58 8.93
CA LEU A 128 7.32 7.90 8.56
C LEU A 128 8.50 8.83 8.26
N SER A 129 8.26 10.02 7.76
CA SER A 129 9.31 10.92 7.27
C SER A 129 10.15 10.31 6.13
N ILE A 130 9.47 9.83 5.09
CA ILE A 130 10.08 9.32 3.85
C ILE A 130 9.47 9.97 2.63
#